data_559468c4f2ad53581a77d0a7a796b5cf
#
_entry.id   559468c4f2ad53581a77d0a7a796b5cf
#
_cell.length_a   1.000
_cell.length_b   1.000
_cell.length_c   1.000
_cell.angle_alpha   90.00
_cell.angle_beta   90.00
_cell.angle_gamma   90.00
#
_symmetry.space_group_name_H-M   'P 1'
#
loop_
_entity.id
_entity.type
_entity.pdbx_description
1 polymer ?
#
loop_
_entity_poly.entity_id
_entity_poly.type
_entity_poly.pdbx_seq_one_letter_code
_entity_poly.pdbx_strand_id
1 'polypeptide(L)'
;MKNIFLIFFLIFGMNSSFAEEGKEKPNIEIFQDWIVSCNTDNKLCIANQTIRTDKGLPVALINITHVAGNTVLEFGLPLMMNLQKPIKVVVDENMISTYGYNTCSQSACFVIRNNDEKLLDSFKSGNKATVTAESIDRKRFDLTFSLNGFTNTINKLEGK
;
A
#
# COMPACT_ATOMS: atom_id res chain seq x y z
N MET A 1 51.74 -32.51 53.69
CA MET A 1 50.39 -32.20 54.05
C MET A 1 49.97 -31.06 53.13
N LYS A 2 49.28 -31.38 52.02
CA LYS A 2 48.93 -30.44 50.94
C LYS A 2 47.41 -30.35 50.90
N ASN A 3 46.86 -29.21 51.31
CA ASN A 3 45.45 -28.95 51.24
C ASN A 3 45.09 -28.50 49.79
N ILE A 4 44.28 -29.29 49.12
CA ILE A 4 43.68 -28.96 47.82
C ILE A 4 42.35 -28.33 48.13
N PHE A 5 42.23 -27.03 47.82
CA PHE A 5 41.00 -26.27 47.90
C PHE A 5 40.23 -26.42 46.55
N LEU A 6 39.13 -27.18 46.55
CA LEU A 6 38.30 -27.40 45.44
C LEU A 6 37.29 -26.19 45.31
N ILE A 7 37.54 -25.28 44.38
CA ILE A 7 36.62 -24.19 44.06
C ILE A 7 35.55 -24.75 43.13
N PHE A 8 34.33 -24.88 43.65
CA PHE A 8 33.14 -25.26 42.89
C PHE A 8 32.61 -24.02 42.18
N PHE A 9 32.84 -23.92 40.85
CA PHE A 9 32.36 -22.83 40.03
C PHE A 9 30.90 -23.13 39.63
N LEU A 10 29.94 -22.53 40.37
CA LEU A 10 28.52 -22.55 40.00
C LEU A 10 28.31 -21.67 38.77
N ILE A 11 28.20 -22.30 37.58
CA ILE A 11 27.78 -21.65 36.36
C ILE A 11 26.27 -21.45 36.45
N PHE A 12 25.85 -20.23 36.82
CA PHE A 12 24.46 -19.81 36.76
C PHE A 12 24.14 -19.52 35.27
N GLY A 13 23.53 -20.52 34.59
CA GLY A 13 23.03 -20.36 33.22
C GLY A 13 21.87 -19.35 33.21
N MET A 14 22.15 -18.13 32.80
CA MET A 14 21.09 -17.17 32.43
C MET A 14 20.47 -17.61 31.10
N ASN A 15 19.37 -18.35 31.18
CA ASN A 15 18.47 -18.54 30.05
C ASN A 15 17.79 -17.20 29.77
N SER A 16 18.35 -16.41 28.88
CA SER A 16 17.64 -15.26 28.26
C SER A 16 16.59 -15.83 27.32
N SER A 17 15.39 -16.02 27.82
CA SER A 17 14.21 -16.22 26.94
C SER A 17 14.00 -14.93 26.17
N PHE A 18 14.48 -14.86 24.94
CA PHE A 18 14.00 -13.89 23.99
C PHE A 18 12.53 -14.20 23.75
N ALA A 19 11.64 -13.42 24.35
CA ALA A 19 10.25 -13.39 23.95
C ALA A 19 10.23 -12.85 22.51
N GLU A 20 9.97 -13.72 21.55
CA GLU A 20 9.63 -13.34 20.19
C GLU A 20 8.32 -12.57 20.29
N GLU A 21 8.41 -11.24 20.16
CA GLU A 21 7.24 -10.36 20.08
C GLU A 21 6.43 -10.83 18.89
N GLY A 22 5.39 -11.63 19.14
CA GLY A 22 4.49 -12.15 18.12
C GLY A 22 3.86 -10.98 17.39
N LYS A 23 4.35 -10.69 16.17
CA LYS A 23 3.68 -9.77 15.25
C LYS A 23 2.31 -10.33 14.99
N GLU A 24 1.32 -9.76 15.64
CA GLU A 24 -0.08 -10.10 15.43
C GLU A 24 -0.40 -9.97 13.93
N LYS A 25 -1.02 -11.02 13.37
CA LYS A 25 -1.34 -11.06 11.93
C LYS A 25 -2.44 -10.02 11.65
N PRO A 26 -2.28 -9.18 10.62
CA PRO A 26 -3.32 -8.25 10.24
C PRO A 26 -4.60 -9.00 9.83
N ASN A 27 -5.75 -8.44 10.14
CA ASN A 27 -7.02 -8.91 9.61
C ASN A 27 -7.10 -8.53 8.13
N ILE A 28 -7.26 -9.52 7.25
CA ILE A 28 -7.30 -9.33 5.80
C ILE A 28 -8.70 -9.67 5.31
N GLU A 29 -9.31 -8.73 4.60
CA GLU A 29 -10.59 -8.91 3.90
C GLU A 29 -10.40 -8.62 2.40
N ILE A 30 -11.09 -9.36 1.54
CA ILE A 30 -11.01 -9.23 0.10
C ILE A 30 -12.37 -8.79 -0.44
N PHE A 31 -12.38 -7.68 -1.16
CA PHE A 31 -13.54 -7.15 -1.85
C PHE A 31 -13.28 -7.19 -3.36
N GLN A 32 -13.55 -8.33 -3.98
CA GLN A 32 -13.27 -8.61 -5.39
C GLN A 32 -11.78 -8.39 -5.73
N ASP A 33 -11.44 -7.28 -6.38
CA ASP A 33 -10.07 -7.00 -6.81
C ASP A 33 -9.27 -6.15 -5.81
N TRP A 34 -9.86 -5.87 -4.63
CA TRP A 34 -9.25 -5.06 -3.57
C TRP A 34 -8.99 -5.86 -2.32
N ILE A 35 -7.83 -5.63 -1.71
CA ILE A 35 -7.43 -6.24 -0.44
C ILE A 35 -7.44 -5.16 0.64
N VAL A 36 -8.18 -5.39 1.72
CA VAL A 36 -8.15 -4.53 2.91
C VAL A 36 -7.40 -5.25 4.00
N SER A 37 -6.36 -4.63 4.51
CA SER A 37 -5.56 -5.11 5.64
C SER A 37 -5.71 -4.13 6.80
N CYS A 38 -6.25 -4.62 7.92
CA CYS A 38 -6.40 -3.82 9.14
C CYS A 38 -5.42 -4.31 10.20
N ASN A 39 -4.90 -3.39 11.04
CA ASN A 39 -4.20 -3.79 12.26
C ASN A 39 -5.17 -4.54 13.20
N THR A 40 -4.63 -5.25 14.20
CA THR A 40 -5.41 -6.16 15.07
C THR A 40 -6.56 -5.49 15.81
N ASP A 41 -6.42 -4.23 16.15
CA ASP A 41 -7.47 -3.45 16.80
C ASP A 41 -8.43 -2.75 15.81
N ASN A 42 -8.28 -3.03 14.50
CA ASN A 42 -9.08 -2.47 13.40
C ASN A 42 -9.12 -0.92 13.35
N LYS A 43 -8.15 -0.25 13.99
CA LYS A 43 -8.10 1.22 14.01
C LYS A 43 -7.46 1.82 12.78
N LEU A 44 -6.57 1.06 12.13
CA LEU A 44 -5.92 1.47 10.89
C LEU A 44 -6.07 0.38 9.85
N CYS A 45 -6.81 0.68 8.80
CA CYS A 45 -6.98 -0.19 7.64
C CYS A 45 -6.37 0.47 6.41
N ILE A 46 -5.74 -0.35 5.57
CA ILE A 46 -5.20 0.03 4.27
C ILE A 46 -5.85 -0.85 3.23
N ALA A 47 -6.49 -0.25 2.23
CA ALA A 47 -6.92 -0.95 1.04
C ALA A 47 -5.83 -0.88 -0.03
N ASN A 48 -5.64 -1.96 -0.76
CA ASN A 48 -4.61 -2.05 -1.79
C ASN A 48 -5.11 -2.80 -3.02
N GLN A 49 -4.71 -2.31 -4.18
CA GLN A 49 -4.69 -3.08 -5.41
C GLN A 49 -3.32 -2.93 -6.06
N THR A 50 -2.70 -4.04 -6.47
CA THR A 50 -1.36 -4.05 -7.06
C THR A 50 -1.39 -4.72 -8.42
N ILE A 51 -0.94 -4.00 -9.46
CA ILE A 51 -0.65 -4.56 -10.77
C ILE A 51 0.68 -5.32 -10.70
N ARG A 52 0.70 -6.54 -11.24
CA ARG A 52 1.89 -7.39 -11.25
C ARG A 52 2.21 -7.83 -12.67
N THR A 53 3.49 -8.09 -12.91
CA THR A 53 3.94 -8.79 -14.13
C THR A 53 3.48 -10.25 -14.11
N ASP A 54 3.59 -10.95 -15.24
CA ASP A 54 3.35 -12.39 -15.34
C ASP A 54 4.24 -13.22 -14.40
N LYS A 55 5.37 -12.66 -13.97
CA LYS A 55 6.28 -13.27 -12.98
C LYS A 55 5.93 -12.91 -11.54
N GLY A 56 4.80 -12.22 -11.30
CA GLY A 56 4.32 -11.83 -9.98
C GLY A 56 5.01 -10.59 -9.38
N LEU A 57 5.92 -9.93 -10.08
CA LEU A 57 6.60 -8.73 -9.58
C LEU A 57 5.66 -7.53 -9.59
N PRO A 58 5.61 -6.72 -8.53
CA PRO A 58 4.77 -5.53 -8.48
C PRO A 58 5.28 -4.49 -9.49
N VAL A 59 4.34 -3.89 -10.24
CA VAL A 59 4.62 -2.83 -11.22
C VAL A 59 4.10 -1.51 -10.71
N ALA A 60 2.84 -1.48 -10.28
CA ALA A 60 2.18 -0.27 -9.78
C ALA A 60 1.13 -0.67 -8.75
N LEU A 61 0.73 0.27 -7.93
CA LEU A 61 -0.29 0.04 -6.90
C LEU A 61 -1.17 1.27 -6.69
N ILE A 62 -2.34 1.02 -6.13
CA ILE A 62 -3.16 2.04 -5.46
C ILE A 62 -3.30 1.61 -4.00
N ASN A 63 -2.95 2.49 -3.08
CA ASN A 63 -3.26 2.38 -1.66
C ASN A 63 -4.35 3.40 -1.29
N ILE A 64 -5.22 3.01 -0.37
CA ILE A 64 -6.24 3.89 0.18
C ILE A 64 -6.24 3.71 1.68
N THR A 65 -6.24 4.84 2.39
CA THR A 65 -6.44 4.89 3.84
C THR A 65 -7.54 5.87 4.17
N HIS A 66 -8.28 5.61 5.25
CA HIS A 66 -9.26 6.53 5.80
C HIS A 66 -8.97 6.70 7.29
N VAL A 67 -8.62 7.91 7.70
CA VAL A 67 -8.28 8.22 9.09
C VAL A 67 -8.89 9.56 9.47
N ALA A 68 -9.64 9.59 10.58
CA ALA A 68 -10.25 10.80 11.12
C ALA A 68 -11.07 11.60 10.08
N GLY A 69 -11.84 10.89 9.24
CA GLY A 69 -12.67 11.51 8.21
C GLY A 69 -11.93 11.93 6.95
N ASN A 70 -10.63 11.64 6.84
CA ASN A 70 -9.83 11.97 5.67
C ASN A 70 -9.50 10.70 4.87
N THR A 71 -9.87 10.68 3.60
CA THR A 71 -9.50 9.61 2.66
C THR A 71 -8.28 10.05 1.87
N VAL A 72 -7.21 9.25 1.97
CA VAL A 72 -5.98 9.43 1.21
C VAL A 72 -5.89 8.30 0.17
N LEU A 73 -5.80 8.68 -1.10
CA LEU A 73 -5.58 7.77 -2.22
C LEU A 73 -4.17 8.02 -2.76
N GLU A 74 -3.38 6.97 -2.84
CA GLU A 74 -1.99 7.01 -3.27
C GLU A 74 -1.78 6.09 -4.47
N PHE A 75 -1.28 6.64 -5.57
CA PHE A 75 -0.77 5.88 -6.70
C PHE A 75 0.72 5.68 -6.53
N GLY A 76 1.16 4.44 -6.44
CA GLY A 76 2.58 4.05 -6.48
C GLY A 76 2.95 3.58 -7.89
N LEU A 77 3.86 4.30 -8.52
CA LEU A 77 4.29 4.10 -9.90
C LEU A 77 5.75 3.64 -9.93
N PRO A 78 6.20 2.99 -11.01
CA PRO A 78 7.60 2.55 -11.11
C PRO A 78 8.59 3.70 -10.91
N LEU A 79 9.84 3.37 -10.64
CA LEU A 79 10.93 4.35 -10.71
C LEU A 79 11.20 4.77 -12.16
N MET A 80 12.04 5.79 -12.37
CA MET A 80 12.41 6.32 -13.68
C MET A 80 11.23 6.99 -14.41
N MET A 81 10.29 7.59 -13.66
CA MET A 81 9.23 8.41 -14.23
C MET A 81 9.71 9.81 -14.60
N ASN A 82 9.13 10.38 -15.65
CA ASN A 82 9.29 11.79 -15.99
C ASN A 82 8.46 12.65 -15.02
N LEU A 83 9.06 13.08 -13.92
CA LEU A 83 8.37 13.83 -12.85
C LEU A 83 7.85 15.21 -13.29
N GLN A 84 8.31 15.74 -14.42
CA GLN A 84 7.81 16.98 -14.99
C GLN A 84 6.50 16.80 -15.74
N LYS A 85 6.12 15.56 -16.03
CA LYS A 85 4.86 15.22 -16.70
C LYS A 85 3.89 14.63 -15.69
N PRO A 86 2.72 15.26 -15.49
CA PRO A 86 1.70 14.68 -14.61
C PRO A 86 1.20 13.35 -15.16
N ILE A 87 0.73 12.48 -14.28
CA ILE A 87 -0.06 11.34 -14.68
C ILE A 87 -1.46 11.80 -15.14
N LYS A 88 -2.06 11.03 -16.05
CA LYS A 88 -3.45 11.23 -16.48
C LYS A 88 -4.29 10.08 -15.94
N VAL A 89 -5.40 10.39 -15.29
CA VAL A 89 -6.34 9.38 -14.77
C VAL A 89 -7.63 9.44 -15.58
N VAL A 90 -8.03 8.29 -16.13
CA VAL A 90 -9.24 8.09 -16.91
C VAL A 90 -10.03 6.96 -16.26
N VAL A 91 -11.34 7.14 -16.08
CA VAL A 91 -12.27 6.11 -15.60
C VAL A 91 -13.30 5.85 -16.68
N ASP A 92 -13.39 4.61 -17.15
CA ASP A 92 -14.34 4.17 -18.20
C ASP A 92 -14.39 5.14 -19.38
N GLU A 93 -13.22 5.51 -19.94
CA GLU A 93 -13.05 6.44 -21.06
C GLU A 93 -13.27 7.93 -20.72
N ASN A 94 -13.80 8.26 -19.53
CA ASN A 94 -13.96 9.63 -19.08
C ASN A 94 -12.68 10.12 -18.38
N MET A 95 -12.13 11.22 -18.85
CA MET A 95 -10.98 11.84 -18.21
C MET A 95 -11.38 12.49 -16.87
N ILE A 96 -10.77 12.05 -15.79
CA ILE A 96 -11.03 12.60 -14.47
C ILE A 96 -10.14 13.79 -14.19
N SER A 97 -8.81 13.61 -14.23
CA SER A 97 -7.85 14.69 -13.99
C SER A 97 -6.43 14.30 -14.41
N THR A 98 -5.53 15.26 -14.27
CA THR A 98 -4.08 15.06 -14.29
C THR A 98 -3.49 15.43 -12.93
N TYR A 99 -2.53 14.64 -12.43
CA TYR A 99 -1.93 14.82 -11.11
C TYR A 99 -0.41 14.78 -11.19
N GLY A 100 0.23 15.77 -10.58
CA GLY A 100 1.69 15.80 -10.44
C GLY A 100 2.16 14.81 -9.38
N TYR A 101 3.42 14.39 -9.49
CA TYR A 101 4.08 13.57 -8.48
C TYR A 101 4.34 14.37 -7.19
N ASN A 102 4.16 13.72 -6.05
CA ASN A 102 4.43 14.31 -4.74
C ASN A 102 5.86 13.97 -4.28
N THR A 103 6.29 12.73 -4.43
CA THR A 103 7.59 12.25 -3.95
C THR A 103 7.98 10.95 -4.65
N CYS A 104 9.25 10.55 -4.52
CA CYS A 104 9.72 9.20 -4.84
C CYS A 104 10.49 8.64 -3.65
N SER A 105 10.33 7.36 -3.39
CA SER A 105 11.15 6.55 -2.49
C SER A 105 12.18 5.75 -3.27
N GLN A 106 12.85 4.81 -2.60
CA GLN A 106 13.75 3.86 -3.26
C GLN A 106 13.01 2.82 -4.12
N SER A 107 11.70 2.65 -3.95
CA SER A 107 10.91 1.59 -4.58
C SER A 107 9.87 2.09 -5.58
N ALA A 108 9.37 3.31 -5.44
CA ALA A 108 8.31 3.86 -6.28
C ALA A 108 8.26 5.38 -6.25
N CYS A 109 7.60 5.97 -7.26
CA CYS A 109 7.21 7.37 -7.28
C CYS A 109 5.72 7.50 -6.98
N PHE A 110 5.33 8.45 -6.14
CA PHE A 110 3.99 8.55 -5.59
C PHE A 110 3.26 9.82 -6.03
N VAL A 111 1.97 9.61 -6.32
CA VAL A 111 0.98 10.67 -6.49
C VAL A 111 -0.07 10.48 -5.40
N ILE A 112 -0.20 11.49 -4.52
CA ILE A 112 -1.04 11.41 -3.31
C ILE A 112 -2.19 12.40 -3.44
N ARG A 113 -3.42 11.91 -3.22
CA ARG A 113 -4.66 12.68 -3.28
C ARG A 113 -5.42 12.58 -1.97
N ASN A 114 -5.64 13.72 -1.33
CA ASN A 114 -6.36 13.82 -0.08
C ASN A 114 -7.77 14.34 -0.37
N ASN A 115 -8.80 13.60 0.05
CA ASN A 115 -10.21 13.97 -0.07
C ASN A 115 -10.61 14.46 -1.49
N ASP A 116 -10.09 13.79 -2.51
CA ASP A 116 -10.45 14.10 -3.91
C ASP A 116 -11.80 13.44 -4.23
N GLU A 117 -12.89 14.13 -3.87
CA GLU A 117 -14.26 13.63 -4.02
C GLU A 117 -14.57 13.25 -5.47
N LYS A 118 -14.15 14.09 -6.44
CA LYS A 118 -14.38 13.79 -7.86
C LYS A 118 -13.74 12.48 -8.28
N LEU A 119 -12.51 12.22 -7.82
CA LEU A 119 -11.80 10.97 -8.10
C LEU A 119 -12.48 9.78 -7.40
N LEU A 120 -12.80 9.93 -6.11
CA LEU A 120 -13.44 8.89 -5.32
C LEU A 120 -14.82 8.51 -5.87
N ASP A 121 -15.65 9.48 -6.25
CA ASP A 121 -16.97 9.23 -6.83
C ASP A 121 -16.88 8.57 -8.20
N SER A 122 -15.90 8.99 -9.01
CA SER A 122 -15.64 8.33 -10.29
C SER A 122 -15.20 6.88 -10.11
N PHE A 123 -14.39 6.58 -9.07
CA PHE A 123 -13.97 5.22 -8.75
C PHE A 123 -15.13 4.37 -8.21
N LYS A 124 -16.03 4.95 -7.41
CA LYS A 124 -17.22 4.25 -6.89
C LYS A 124 -18.20 3.86 -7.99
N SER A 125 -18.31 4.67 -9.06
CA SER A 125 -19.26 4.47 -10.14
C SER A 125 -18.68 3.79 -11.38
N GLY A 126 -17.35 3.71 -11.50
CA GLY A 126 -16.66 3.15 -12.66
C GLY A 126 -16.34 1.67 -12.54
N ASN A 127 -15.86 1.09 -13.63
CA ASN A 127 -15.43 -0.31 -13.72
C ASN A 127 -13.91 -0.46 -13.78
N LYS A 128 -13.22 0.48 -14.42
CA LYS A 128 -11.76 0.47 -14.54
C LYS A 128 -11.18 1.88 -14.50
N ALA A 129 -10.04 2.03 -13.87
CA ALA A 129 -9.24 3.25 -13.89
C ALA A 129 -7.96 3.01 -14.68
N THR A 130 -7.68 3.84 -15.68
CA THR A 130 -6.44 3.82 -16.44
C THR A 130 -5.58 5.02 -16.06
N VAL A 131 -4.38 4.73 -15.58
CA VAL A 131 -3.36 5.72 -15.25
C VAL A 131 -2.31 5.72 -16.34
N THR A 132 -2.28 6.78 -17.15
CA THR A 132 -1.23 7.00 -18.15
C THR A 132 -0.08 7.77 -17.53
N ALA A 133 1.13 7.24 -17.64
CA ALA A 133 2.36 7.86 -17.18
C ALA A 133 3.41 7.90 -18.29
N GLU A 134 4.46 8.71 -18.11
CA GLU A 134 5.59 8.82 -19.02
C GLU A 134 6.90 8.56 -18.26
N SER A 135 7.77 7.74 -18.83
CA SER A 135 9.11 7.49 -18.28
C SER A 135 10.11 8.58 -18.71
N ILE A 136 11.29 8.59 -18.10
CA ILE A 136 12.35 9.56 -18.43
C ILE A 136 12.84 9.46 -19.87
N ASP A 137 12.72 8.30 -20.51
CA ASP A 137 13.01 8.07 -21.92
C ASP A 137 11.82 8.38 -22.85
N ARG A 138 10.82 9.11 -22.33
CA ARG A 138 9.61 9.60 -23.02
C ARG A 138 8.70 8.51 -23.58
N LYS A 139 8.76 7.32 -23.04
CA LYS A 139 7.80 6.26 -23.36
C LYS A 139 6.56 6.42 -22.49
N ARG A 140 5.39 6.42 -23.13
CA ARG A 140 4.11 6.40 -22.43
C ARG A 140 3.65 4.97 -22.25
N PHE A 141 2.99 4.72 -21.13
CA PHE A 141 2.38 3.44 -20.81
C PHE A 141 1.14 3.64 -19.95
N ASP A 142 0.23 2.71 -20.07
CA ASP A 142 -1.03 2.69 -19.34
C ASP A 142 -1.00 1.58 -18.29
N LEU A 143 -1.46 1.94 -17.09
CA LEU A 143 -1.62 1.06 -15.96
C LEU A 143 -3.11 0.99 -15.63
N THR A 144 -3.72 -0.17 -15.83
CA THR A 144 -5.15 -0.34 -15.64
C THR A 144 -5.45 -1.04 -14.32
N PHE A 145 -6.25 -0.41 -13.50
CA PHE A 145 -6.76 -0.90 -12.22
C PHE A 145 -8.25 -1.22 -12.36
N SER A 146 -8.66 -2.33 -11.78
CA SER A 146 -10.08 -2.68 -11.66
C SER A 146 -10.73 -1.86 -10.56
N LEU A 147 -11.95 -1.43 -10.79
CA LEU A 147 -12.77 -0.76 -9.77
C LEU A 147 -13.83 -1.69 -9.17
N ASN A 148 -13.83 -2.98 -9.57
CA ASN A 148 -14.72 -3.97 -8.98
C ASN A 148 -14.42 -4.12 -7.48
N GLY A 149 -15.45 -3.93 -6.65
CA GLY A 149 -15.33 -4.00 -5.19
C GLY A 149 -14.90 -2.70 -4.52
N PHE A 150 -14.55 -1.64 -5.27
CA PHE A 150 -14.08 -0.38 -4.72
C PHE A 150 -15.05 0.25 -3.71
N THR A 151 -16.36 0.30 -4.03
CA THR A 151 -17.37 0.87 -3.13
C THR A 151 -17.43 0.16 -1.77
N ASN A 152 -17.41 -1.19 -1.79
CA ASN A 152 -17.40 -1.98 -0.56
C ASN A 152 -16.09 -1.78 0.24
N THR A 153 -14.97 -1.63 -0.49
CA THR A 153 -13.67 -1.31 0.09
C THR A 153 -13.70 0.02 0.84
N ILE A 154 -14.23 1.08 0.22
CA ILE A 154 -14.35 2.40 0.87
C ILE A 154 -15.28 2.32 2.08
N ASN A 155 -16.45 1.66 1.97
CA ASN A 155 -17.38 1.49 3.09
C ASN A 155 -16.67 0.80 4.28
N LYS A 156 -15.87 -0.23 4.03
CA LYS A 156 -15.08 -0.91 5.08
C LYS A 156 -14.08 0.04 5.74
N LEU A 157 -13.36 0.86 4.97
CA LEU A 157 -12.40 1.83 5.51
C LEU A 157 -13.07 2.91 6.34
N GLU A 158 -14.29 3.33 5.95
CA GLU A 158 -15.10 4.34 6.64
C GLU A 158 -15.87 3.78 7.86
N GLY A 159 -15.82 2.46 8.10
CA GLY A 159 -16.53 1.80 9.21
C GLY A 159 -18.04 1.70 9.01
N LYS A 160 -18.50 1.60 7.77
CA LYS A 160 -19.91 1.49 7.35
C LYS A 160 -20.31 0.04 7.07
#